data_985523baead166707c6949b46f13b4c4
#
_entry.id   985523baead166707c6949b46f13b4c4
#
_cell.length_a   1.000
_cell.length_b   1.000
_cell.length_c   1.000
_cell.angle_alpha   90.00
_cell.angle_beta   90.00
_cell.angle_gamma   90.00
#
_symmetry.space_group_name_H-M   'P 1'
#
loop_
_entity.id
_entity.type
_entity.pdbx_description
1 polymer ?
#
loop_
_entity_poly.entity_id
_entity_poly.type
_entity_poly.pdbx_seq_one_letter_code
_entity_poly.pdbx_strand_id
1 'polypeptide(L)'
;MLALMRVLGIFLVVLGLGLAGCGDHKNQSKEDLALIKQRGVLKVGVFSDKPPFGYMDSKGEYQGFDVYIAKRMAKDLLGDEKKIEFIPVEAAARVEFLKSNKVDIIMANFTKTKEREAVVDFAKPYMKVALGVASKNGEVKSIEDLKDKPLIVNKGTTADFYFSKNYPNISLLKYDQNTETFLALKDNRGPALAHDNTLLFAWVKKNPEFKVGIPSLGDQDVIAPAVKKGNKALLEWLNKEIDTLTKDGFIKKAYDATLKPVYGDEIDPKTVIFE
;
A
#
# COMPACT_ATOMS: atom_id res chain seq x y z
N MET A 1 -58.92 -60.99 -10.45
CA MET A 1 -57.82 -61.94 -10.30
C MET A 1 -56.56 -61.16 -10.07
N LEU A 2 -56.14 -61.17 -8.83
CA LEU A 2 -54.82 -61.57 -8.31
C LEU A 2 -53.66 -60.65 -8.78
N ALA A 3 -52.79 -60.18 -8.02
CA ALA A 3 -52.34 -60.46 -6.66
C ALA A 3 -51.62 -59.26 -6.06
N LEU A 4 -51.79 -59.18 -4.78
CA LEU A 4 -51.15 -58.34 -3.80
C LEU A 4 -49.65 -58.78 -3.65
N MET A 5 -48.68 -57.89 -3.84
CA MET A 5 -47.35 -58.08 -3.25
C MET A 5 -46.88 -56.82 -2.52
N ARG A 6 -46.85 -56.93 -1.21
CA ARG A 6 -46.25 -56.01 -0.25
C ARG A 6 -44.75 -56.09 -0.37
N VAL A 7 -44.11 -54.97 -0.59
CA VAL A 7 -42.64 -54.83 -0.38
C VAL A 7 -42.42 -53.80 0.73
N LEU A 8 -41.90 -54.32 1.83
CA LEU A 8 -41.50 -53.62 3.05
C LEU A 8 -40.22 -52.81 2.75
N GLY A 9 -40.35 -51.48 2.64
CA GLY A 9 -39.21 -50.64 2.45
C GLY A 9 -38.60 -50.21 3.80
N ILE A 10 -37.40 -50.67 4.06
CA ILE A 10 -36.58 -50.33 5.21
C ILE A 10 -36.14 -48.88 5.06
N PHE A 11 -36.60 -47.99 5.97
CA PHE A 11 -36.07 -46.63 6.11
C PHE A 11 -34.71 -46.69 6.80
N LEU A 12 -33.64 -46.51 6.05
CA LEU A 12 -32.29 -46.26 6.58
C LEU A 12 -32.17 -44.77 6.86
N VAL A 13 -32.31 -44.39 8.15
CA VAL A 13 -31.99 -43.03 8.63
C VAL A 13 -30.46 -42.95 8.68
N VAL A 14 -29.89 -42.33 7.68
CA VAL A 14 -28.47 -41.90 7.73
C VAL A 14 -28.39 -40.62 8.56
N LEU A 15 -27.99 -40.77 9.81
CA LEU A 15 -27.63 -39.67 10.70
C LEU A 15 -26.32 -39.04 10.17
N GLY A 16 -26.44 -38.02 9.35
CA GLY A 16 -25.31 -37.22 8.90
C GLY A 16 -24.78 -36.39 10.07
N LEU A 17 -23.70 -36.83 10.71
CA LEU A 17 -22.88 -36.01 11.58
C LEU A 17 -22.27 -34.88 10.75
N GLY A 18 -22.86 -33.70 10.87
CA GLY A 18 -22.27 -32.45 10.42
C GLY A 18 -21.00 -32.19 11.20
N LEU A 19 -19.85 -32.57 10.66
CA LEU A 19 -18.57 -32.04 11.06
C LEU A 19 -18.54 -30.56 10.65
N ALA A 20 -18.88 -29.67 11.59
CA ALA A 20 -18.57 -28.26 11.49
C ALA A 20 -17.05 -28.13 11.45
N GLY A 21 -16.50 -28.12 10.24
CA GLY A 21 -15.10 -27.84 10.00
C GLY A 21 -14.83 -26.39 10.32
N CYS A 22 -14.45 -26.07 11.56
CA CYS A 22 -13.64 -24.90 11.83
C CYS A 22 -12.32 -25.06 11.08
N GLY A 23 -12.31 -24.67 9.81
CA GLY A 23 -11.13 -24.70 8.96
C GLY A 23 -9.99 -23.93 9.63
N ASP A 24 -8.93 -24.63 9.87
CA ASP A 24 -7.75 -24.23 10.59
C ASP A 24 -7.00 -23.12 9.83
N HIS A 25 -7.36 -21.85 10.09
CA HIS A 25 -6.68 -20.67 9.52
C HIS A 25 -5.15 -20.67 9.77
N LYS A 26 -4.67 -21.44 10.74
CA LYS A 26 -3.24 -21.60 11.01
C LYS A 26 -2.55 -22.49 9.96
N ASN A 27 -3.22 -23.50 9.42
CA ASN A 27 -2.65 -24.37 8.41
C ASN A 27 -2.57 -23.62 7.07
N GLN A 28 -3.63 -22.92 6.66
CA GLN A 28 -3.66 -22.15 5.42
C GLN A 28 -2.51 -21.10 5.35
N SER A 29 -2.25 -20.36 6.40
CA SER A 29 -1.21 -19.32 6.38
C SER A 29 0.22 -19.90 6.33
N LYS A 30 0.46 -21.08 6.92
CA LYS A 30 1.76 -21.77 6.78
C LYS A 30 1.96 -22.28 5.36
N GLU A 31 0.89 -22.76 4.72
CA GLU A 31 0.90 -23.16 3.32
C GLU A 31 1.25 -21.99 2.40
N ASP A 32 0.69 -20.80 2.62
CA ASP A 32 0.96 -19.61 1.80
C ASP A 32 2.45 -19.25 1.78
N LEU A 33 3.12 -19.19 2.95
CA LEU A 33 4.57 -18.92 3.02
C LEU A 33 5.40 -20.06 2.40
N ALA A 34 4.98 -21.32 2.59
CA ALA A 34 5.62 -22.48 1.98
C ALA A 34 5.48 -22.45 0.45
N LEU A 35 4.33 -22.04 -0.07
CA LEU A 35 4.10 -21.89 -1.51
C LEU A 35 5.00 -20.81 -2.13
N ILE A 36 5.23 -19.66 -1.43
CA ILE A 36 6.18 -18.65 -1.91
C ILE A 36 7.59 -19.25 -2.01
N LYS A 37 8.04 -19.98 -0.99
CA LYS A 37 9.35 -20.63 -0.98
C LYS A 37 9.46 -21.73 -2.07
N GLN A 38 8.42 -22.52 -2.25
CA GLN A 38 8.37 -23.55 -3.28
C GLN A 38 8.38 -22.95 -4.70
N ARG A 39 7.62 -21.87 -4.92
CA ARG A 39 7.61 -21.12 -6.18
C ARG A 39 8.95 -20.46 -6.47
N GLY A 40 9.72 -20.12 -5.42
CA GLY A 40 11.01 -19.49 -5.51
C GLY A 40 10.99 -18.03 -5.97
N VAL A 41 9.84 -17.36 -5.92
CA VAL A 41 9.63 -15.96 -6.32
C VAL A 41 8.68 -15.30 -5.35
N LEU A 42 9.02 -14.09 -4.89
CA LEU A 42 8.18 -13.21 -4.09
C LEU A 42 7.45 -12.22 -5.01
N LYS A 43 6.12 -12.24 -5.02
CA LYS A 43 5.30 -11.31 -5.80
C LYS A 43 4.95 -10.07 -4.99
N VAL A 44 5.44 -8.90 -5.42
CA VAL A 44 5.27 -7.65 -4.69
C VAL A 44 4.55 -6.61 -5.53
N GLY A 45 3.41 -6.14 -5.03
CA GLY A 45 2.69 -5.02 -5.62
C GLY A 45 3.38 -3.70 -5.26
N VAL A 46 3.81 -2.95 -6.28
CA VAL A 46 4.50 -1.67 -6.16
C VAL A 46 3.90 -0.63 -7.09
N PHE A 47 4.07 0.65 -6.79
CA PHE A 47 3.82 1.68 -7.79
C PHE A 47 4.87 1.65 -8.89
N SER A 48 4.45 2.01 -10.12
CA SER A 48 5.33 2.20 -11.27
C SER A 48 5.50 3.67 -11.65
N ASP A 49 4.81 4.59 -10.94
CA ASP A 49 4.66 5.99 -11.29
C ASP A 49 4.75 6.96 -10.10
N LYS A 50 5.27 6.49 -8.95
CA LYS A 50 5.36 7.28 -7.70
C LYS A 50 6.82 7.45 -7.24
N PRO A 51 7.68 8.19 -7.99
CA PRO A 51 9.02 8.49 -7.54
C PRO A 51 9.00 9.42 -6.30
N PRO A 52 9.87 9.22 -5.30
CA PRO A 52 11.00 8.29 -5.22
C PRO A 52 10.68 6.94 -4.54
N PHE A 53 9.40 6.57 -4.33
CA PHE A 53 9.00 5.39 -3.57
C PHE A 53 8.95 4.11 -4.42
N GLY A 54 8.18 4.12 -5.51
CA GLY A 54 8.09 3.03 -6.48
C GLY A 54 7.84 3.61 -7.87
N TYR A 55 8.73 3.36 -8.79
CA TYR A 55 8.62 3.85 -10.17
C TYR A 55 9.43 2.99 -11.14
N MET A 56 9.07 3.07 -12.41
CA MET A 56 9.82 2.44 -13.49
C MET A 56 10.76 3.49 -14.11
N ASP A 57 12.03 3.15 -14.23
CA ASP A 57 13.00 4.03 -14.87
C ASP A 57 12.97 3.93 -16.40
N SER A 58 13.83 4.71 -17.09
CA SER A 58 13.90 4.74 -18.55
C SER A 58 14.37 3.42 -19.18
N LYS A 59 14.92 2.49 -18.39
CA LYS A 59 15.34 1.15 -18.85
C LYS A 59 14.27 0.10 -18.61
N GLY A 60 13.11 0.48 -18.02
CA GLY A 60 12.05 -0.44 -17.65
C GLY A 60 12.30 -1.19 -16.35
N GLU A 61 13.22 -0.70 -15.50
CA GLU A 61 13.52 -1.32 -14.22
C GLU A 61 12.80 -0.60 -13.08
N TYR A 62 12.28 -1.40 -12.13
CA TYR A 62 11.67 -0.85 -10.92
C TYR A 62 12.73 -0.28 -9.98
N GLN A 63 12.48 0.95 -9.51
CA GLN A 63 13.33 1.74 -8.64
C GLN A 63 12.52 2.36 -7.49
N GLY A 64 13.23 2.86 -6.47
CA GLY A 64 12.64 3.63 -5.37
C GLY A 64 12.72 2.94 -4.02
N PHE A 65 12.26 3.63 -3.00
CA PHE A 65 12.41 3.25 -1.59
C PHE A 65 11.75 1.91 -1.26
N ASP A 66 10.47 1.74 -1.67
CA ASP A 66 9.71 0.51 -1.46
C ASP A 66 10.36 -0.67 -2.21
N VAL A 67 10.81 -0.42 -3.45
CA VAL A 67 11.50 -1.41 -4.30
C VAL A 67 12.83 -1.84 -3.69
N TYR A 68 13.60 -0.89 -3.16
CA TYR A 68 14.90 -1.17 -2.53
C TYR A 68 14.75 -2.09 -1.31
N ILE A 69 13.76 -1.81 -0.47
CA ILE A 69 13.44 -2.64 0.71
C ILE A 69 12.92 -4.02 0.27
N ALA A 70 12.02 -4.07 -0.71
CA ALA A 70 11.43 -5.32 -1.20
C ALA A 70 12.47 -6.28 -1.81
N LYS A 71 13.48 -5.76 -2.53
CA LYS A 71 14.62 -6.56 -3.04
C LYS A 71 15.39 -7.23 -1.90
N ARG A 72 15.62 -6.52 -0.80
CA ARG A 72 16.26 -7.09 0.38
C ARG A 72 15.38 -8.16 1.03
N MET A 73 14.07 -7.95 1.14
CA MET A 73 13.13 -8.96 1.63
C MET A 73 13.16 -10.24 0.79
N ALA A 74 13.24 -10.14 -0.53
CA ALA A 74 13.37 -11.30 -1.41
C ALA A 74 14.69 -12.05 -1.18
N LYS A 75 15.80 -11.32 -0.99
CA LYS A 75 17.09 -11.90 -0.66
C LYS A 75 17.05 -12.68 0.66
N ASP A 76 16.46 -12.11 1.69
CA ASP A 76 16.44 -12.71 3.03
C ASP A 76 15.45 -13.88 3.11
N LEU A 77 14.33 -13.84 2.34
CA LEU A 77 13.36 -14.93 2.28
C LEU A 77 13.79 -16.09 1.38
N LEU A 78 14.40 -15.80 0.21
CA LEU A 78 14.63 -16.76 -0.89
C LEU A 78 16.10 -16.90 -1.29
N GLY A 79 17.00 -16.18 -0.61
CA GLY A 79 18.46 -16.26 -0.83
C GLY A 79 19.00 -15.41 -1.99
N ASP A 80 18.15 -14.75 -2.78
CA ASP A 80 18.55 -13.92 -3.92
C ASP A 80 17.56 -12.76 -4.11
N GLU A 81 18.07 -11.52 -4.23
CA GLU A 81 17.25 -10.33 -4.48
C GLU A 81 16.55 -10.33 -5.85
N LYS A 82 17.01 -11.16 -6.78
CA LYS A 82 16.40 -11.35 -8.10
C LYS A 82 15.18 -12.27 -8.07
N LYS A 83 14.96 -13.00 -6.99
CA LYS A 83 13.78 -13.86 -6.80
C LYS A 83 12.56 -13.05 -6.38
N ILE A 84 12.28 -11.98 -7.12
CA ILE A 84 11.17 -11.06 -6.93
C ILE A 84 10.49 -10.75 -8.26
N GLU A 85 9.18 -10.69 -8.23
CA GLU A 85 8.33 -10.21 -9.33
C GLU A 85 7.61 -8.96 -8.88
N PHE A 86 7.93 -7.81 -9.46
CA PHE A 86 7.21 -6.57 -9.22
C PHE A 86 5.97 -6.48 -10.10
N ILE A 87 4.83 -6.25 -9.48
CA ILE A 87 3.54 -6.14 -10.15
C ILE A 87 3.04 -4.71 -9.96
N PRO A 88 2.85 -3.93 -11.05
CA PRO A 88 2.38 -2.56 -10.94
C PRO A 88 0.96 -2.53 -10.38
N VAL A 89 0.73 -1.62 -9.45
CA VAL A 89 -0.56 -1.46 -8.81
C VAL A 89 -0.94 0.01 -8.66
N GLU A 90 -2.21 0.33 -8.89
CA GLU A 90 -2.80 1.62 -8.55
C GLU A 90 -3.27 1.64 -7.09
N ALA A 91 -3.38 2.84 -6.52
CA ALA A 91 -3.72 2.99 -5.11
C ALA A 91 -5.07 2.35 -4.74
N ALA A 92 -6.08 2.45 -5.59
CA ALA A 92 -7.40 1.87 -5.36
C ALA A 92 -7.42 0.32 -5.45
N ALA A 93 -6.49 -0.28 -6.20
CA ALA A 93 -6.46 -1.72 -6.46
C ALA A 93 -5.66 -2.54 -5.42
N ARG A 94 -4.91 -1.89 -4.51
CA ARG A 94 -3.99 -2.56 -3.57
C ARG A 94 -4.65 -3.67 -2.75
N VAL A 95 -5.83 -3.39 -2.17
CA VAL A 95 -6.58 -4.36 -1.36
C VAL A 95 -7.01 -5.57 -2.19
N GLU A 96 -7.54 -5.32 -3.40
CA GLU A 96 -8.04 -6.37 -4.26
C GLU A 96 -6.92 -7.28 -4.80
N PHE A 97 -5.73 -6.73 -5.05
CA PHE A 97 -4.57 -7.54 -5.47
C PHE A 97 -4.12 -8.53 -4.38
N LEU A 98 -4.23 -8.14 -3.10
CA LEU A 98 -3.99 -9.07 -1.98
C LEU A 98 -5.10 -10.12 -1.85
N LYS A 99 -6.37 -9.71 -1.94
CA LYS A 99 -7.52 -10.62 -1.81
C LYS A 99 -7.52 -11.70 -2.90
N SER A 100 -7.20 -11.31 -4.14
CA SER A 100 -7.16 -12.21 -5.29
C SER A 100 -5.88 -13.02 -5.42
N ASN A 101 -4.93 -12.89 -4.47
CA ASN A 101 -3.59 -13.51 -4.51
C ASN A 101 -2.78 -13.14 -5.78
N LYS A 102 -3.06 -12.01 -6.39
CA LYS A 102 -2.27 -11.49 -7.50
C LYS A 102 -0.86 -11.11 -7.05
N VAL A 103 -0.74 -10.68 -5.80
CA VAL A 103 0.52 -10.40 -5.10
C VAL A 103 0.54 -11.08 -3.73
N ASP A 104 1.74 -11.34 -3.22
CA ASP A 104 1.94 -11.85 -1.85
C ASP A 104 1.96 -10.70 -0.84
N ILE A 105 2.59 -9.57 -1.23
CA ILE A 105 2.81 -8.39 -0.39
C ILE A 105 2.48 -7.14 -1.20
N ILE A 106 1.91 -6.13 -0.56
CA ILE A 106 1.88 -4.75 -1.06
C ILE A 106 2.98 -3.95 -0.38
N MET A 107 3.90 -3.42 -1.19
CA MET A 107 4.93 -2.44 -0.86
C MET A 107 4.77 -1.24 -1.80
N ALA A 108 3.62 -0.55 -1.69
CA ALA A 108 3.22 0.54 -2.56
C ALA A 108 2.81 1.75 -1.73
N ASN A 109 3.75 2.22 -0.88
CA ASN A 109 3.57 3.37 0.01
C ASN A 109 2.19 3.33 0.69
N PHE A 110 1.90 2.16 1.33
CA PHE A 110 0.56 1.80 1.77
C PHE A 110 0.33 2.20 3.23
N THR A 111 -0.35 3.31 3.42
CA THR A 111 -0.71 3.85 4.74
C THR A 111 -1.62 2.89 5.48
N LYS A 112 -1.26 2.57 6.71
CA LYS A 112 -2.05 1.77 7.63
C LYS A 112 -3.18 2.63 8.17
N THR A 113 -4.44 2.23 7.92
CA THR A 113 -5.64 2.87 8.48
C THR A 113 -6.59 1.81 9.04
N LYS A 114 -7.48 2.21 9.95
CA LYS A 114 -8.46 1.28 10.55
C LYS A 114 -9.35 0.60 9.49
N GLU A 115 -9.75 1.34 8.47
CA GLU A 115 -10.58 0.82 7.39
C GLU A 115 -9.83 -0.24 6.57
N ARG A 116 -8.54 -0.02 6.29
CA ARG A 116 -7.69 -0.97 5.58
C ARG A 116 -7.35 -2.19 6.45
N GLU A 117 -7.09 -2.00 7.75
CA GLU A 117 -6.85 -3.09 8.71
C GLU A 117 -8.06 -4.04 8.85
N ALA A 118 -9.26 -3.57 8.57
CA ALA A 118 -10.43 -4.45 8.53
C ALA A 118 -10.38 -5.50 7.42
N VAL A 119 -9.67 -5.24 6.32
CA VAL A 119 -9.69 -6.05 5.09
C VAL A 119 -8.34 -6.64 4.66
N VAL A 120 -7.22 -6.15 5.20
CA VAL A 120 -5.85 -6.67 5.02
C VAL A 120 -5.14 -6.68 6.36
N ASP A 121 -3.99 -7.38 6.45
CA ASP A 121 -3.12 -7.32 7.62
C ASP A 121 -1.85 -6.53 7.29
N PHE A 122 -1.52 -5.56 8.15
CA PHE A 122 -0.32 -4.76 8.03
C PHE A 122 0.78 -5.29 8.94
N ALA A 123 2.00 -5.36 8.42
CA ALA A 123 3.20 -5.62 9.20
C ALA A 123 3.61 -4.36 10.01
N LYS A 124 4.75 -4.44 10.70
CA LYS A 124 5.36 -3.29 11.35
C LYS A 124 5.68 -2.21 10.33
N PRO A 125 5.54 -0.93 10.70
CA PRO A 125 5.80 0.17 9.79
C PRO A 125 7.30 0.40 9.57
N TYR A 126 7.65 0.92 8.39
CA TYR A 126 9.01 1.32 8.03
C TYR A 126 9.12 2.83 7.75
N MET A 127 7.98 3.53 7.61
CA MET A 127 7.95 4.94 7.25
C MET A 127 6.81 5.68 7.96
N LYS A 128 7.01 6.98 8.22
CA LYS A 128 6.03 7.93 8.77
C LYS A 128 5.52 8.81 7.64
N VAL A 129 4.27 9.26 7.74
CA VAL A 129 3.64 10.09 6.73
C VAL A 129 2.53 10.95 7.37
N ALA A 130 2.24 12.08 6.75
CA ALA A 130 1.00 12.84 7.00
C ALA A 130 0.42 13.27 5.66
N LEU A 131 -0.81 13.74 5.63
CA LEU A 131 -1.36 14.38 4.45
C LEU A 131 -0.77 15.79 4.32
N GLY A 132 -0.65 16.24 3.08
CA GLY A 132 -0.29 17.62 2.76
C GLY A 132 -1.09 18.13 1.56
N VAL A 133 -0.95 19.44 1.30
CA VAL A 133 -1.55 20.08 0.12
C VAL A 133 -0.50 20.94 -0.56
N ALA A 134 -0.30 20.69 -1.86
CA ALA A 134 0.55 21.49 -2.73
C ALA A 134 -0.30 22.37 -3.65
N SER A 135 0.19 23.56 -3.94
CA SER A 135 -0.43 24.52 -4.85
C SER A 135 0.63 25.39 -5.52
N LYS A 136 0.27 26.07 -6.60
CA LYS A 136 1.16 27.05 -7.22
C LYS A 136 1.57 28.11 -6.20
N ASN A 137 2.87 28.39 -6.11
CA ASN A 137 3.45 29.32 -5.12
C ASN A 137 3.10 29.05 -3.63
N GLY A 138 2.39 27.93 -3.32
CA GLY A 138 1.90 27.66 -1.96
C GLY A 138 0.74 28.56 -1.54
N GLU A 139 -0.10 28.95 -2.48
CA GLU A 139 -1.23 29.86 -2.23
C GLU A 139 -2.30 29.26 -1.32
N VAL A 140 -2.48 27.92 -1.36
CA VAL A 140 -3.38 27.21 -0.46
C VAL A 140 -2.65 26.87 0.83
N LYS A 141 -2.97 27.58 1.92
CA LYS A 141 -2.32 27.46 3.23
C LYS A 141 -3.25 26.90 4.30
N SER A 142 -4.55 26.86 4.03
CA SER A 142 -5.57 26.31 4.90
C SER A 142 -6.66 25.62 4.09
N ILE A 143 -7.53 24.85 4.74
CA ILE A 143 -8.67 24.19 4.08
C ILE A 143 -9.70 25.22 3.59
N GLU A 144 -9.81 26.34 4.28
CA GLU A 144 -10.70 27.45 3.92
C GLU A 144 -10.36 28.05 2.55
N ASP A 145 -9.10 28.01 2.15
CA ASP A 145 -8.63 28.47 0.82
C ASP A 145 -9.16 27.61 -0.33
N LEU A 146 -9.66 26.42 -0.01
CA LEU A 146 -10.27 25.47 -0.96
C LEU A 146 -11.81 25.65 -1.09
N LYS A 147 -12.38 26.62 -0.37
CA LYS A 147 -13.82 26.88 -0.47
C LYS A 147 -14.21 27.19 -1.92
N ASP A 148 -15.24 26.49 -2.40
CA ASP A 148 -15.78 26.61 -3.77
C ASP A 148 -14.78 26.32 -4.89
N LYS A 149 -13.66 25.63 -4.57
CA LYS A 149 -12.64 25.23 -5.52
C LYS A 149 -12.48 23.71 -5.56
N PRO A 150 -12.20 23.11 -6.73
CA PRO A 150 -11.93 21.69 -6.79
C PRO A 150 -10.54 21.35 -6.23
N LEU A 151 -10.44 20.21 -5.55
CA LEU A 151 -9.18 19.66 -5.05
C LEU A 151 -8.81 18.40 -5.82
N ILE A 152 -7.57 18.36 -6.32
CA ILE A 152 -7.05 17.19 -7.02
C ILE A 152 -6.58 16.16 -5.99
N VAL A 153 -6.97 14.89 -6.18
CA VAL A 153 -6.53 13.76 -5.36
C VAL A 153 -6.28 12.52 -6.22
N ASN A 154 -5.40 11.64 -5.76
CA ASN A 154 -5.26 10.32 -6.34
C ASN A 154 -6.26 9.36 -5.69
N LYS A 155 -7.06 8.68 -6.51
CA LYS A 155 -8.16 7.81 -6.10
C LYS A 155 -7.67 6.64 -5.23
N GLY A 156 -8.39 6.35 -4.14
CA GLY A 156 -8.04 5.27 -3.21
C GLY A 156 -6.87 5.57 -2.26
N THR A 157 -6.36 6.81 -2.24
CA THR A 157 -5.37 7.27 -1.26
C THR A 157 -6.03 7.73 0.03
N THR A 158 -5.22 7.95 1.06
CA THR A 158 -5.68 8.55 2.33
C THR A 158 -6.24 9.95 2.11
N ALA A 159 -5.67 10.73 1.19
CA ALA A 159 -6.19 12.05 0.83
C ALA A 159 -7.61 11.98 0.25
N ASP A 160 -7.85 11.05 -0.68
CA ASP A 160 -9.19 10.83 -1.25
C ASP A 160 -10.22 10.52 -0.15
N PHE A 161 -9.91 9.58 0.73
CA PHE A 161 -10.81 9.22 1.83
C PHE A 161 -11.00 10.34 2.85
N TYR A 162 -9.91 11.01 3.22
CA TYR A 162 -9.93 12.10 4.19
C TYR A 162 -10.85 13.25 3.76
N PHE A 163 -10.67 13.75 2.54
CA PHE A 163 -11.46 14.83 2.02
C PHE A 163 -12.91 14.41 1.70
N SER A 164 -13.12 13.22 1.16
CA SER A 164 -14.48 12.69 0.92
C SER A 164 -15.29 12.56 2.21
N LYS A 165 -14.64 12.22 3.33
CA LYS A 165 -15.32 12.02 4.62
C LYS A 165 -15.50 13.32 5.39
N ASN A 166 -14.44 14.12 5.51
CA ASN A 166 -14.41 15.27 6.42
C ASN A 166 -14.82 16.58 5.76
N TYR A 167 -14.70 16.67 4.43
CA TYR A 167 -14.98 17.88 3.65
C TYR A 167 -15.83 17.58 2.41
N PRO A 168 -17.05 17.01 2.58
CA PRO A 168 -17.88 16.56 1.45
C PRO A 168 -18.34 17.70 0.53
N ASN A 169 -18.22 18.95 0.97
CA ASN A 169 -18.54 20.13 0.17
C ASN A 169 -17.38 20.54 -0.77
N ILE A 170 -16.18 19.98 -0.61
CA ILE A 170 -15.07 20.22 -1.53
C ILE A 170 -15.21 19.23 -2.69
N SER A 171 -15.35 19.76 -3.91
CA SER A 171 -15.36 18.93 -5.12
C SER A 171 -13.99 18.28 -5.35
N LEU A 172 -13.95 16.94 -5.49
CA LEU A 172 -12.71 16.20 -5.71
C LEU A 172 -12.55 15.83 -7.19
N LEU A 173 -11.43 16.22 -7.79
CA LEU A 173 -10.96 15.72 -9.07
C LEU A 173 -10.07 14.51 -8.82
N LYS A 174 -10.59 13.30 -9.09
CA LYS A 174 -9.96 12.03 -8.76
C LYS A 174 -9.33 11.40 -9.99
N TYR A 175 -8.02 11.10 -9.91
CA TYR A 175 -7.26 10.43 -10.96
C TYR A 175 -6.76 9.07 -10.46
N ASP A 176 -6.63 8.09 -11.35
CA ASP A 176 -6.22 6.75 -10.96
C ASP A 176 -4.69 6.62 -10.79
N GLN A 177 -3.90 7.36 -11.58
CA GLN A 177 -2.43 7.33 -11.55
C GLN A 177 -1.83 8.58 -10.87
N ASN A 178 -0.67 8.41 -10.22
CA ASN A 178 0.04 9.54 -9.61
C ASN A 178 0.51 10.54 -10.68
N THR A 179 1.04 10.06 -11.80
CA THR A 179 1.46 10.91 -12.93
C THR A 179 0.33 11.80 -13.43
N GLU A 180 -0.86 11.26 -13.63
CA GLU A 180 -2.04 12.02 -14.07
C GLU A 180 -2.47 13.05 -13.02
N THR A 181 -2.41 12.68 -11.74
CA THR A 181 -2.76 13.55 -10.62
C THR A 181 -1.87 14.80 -10.59
N PHE A 182 -0.55 14.62 -10.72
CA PHE A 182 0.38 15.74 -10.76
C PHE A 182 0.33 16.54 -12.08
N LEU A 183 0.08 15.88 -13.20
CA LEU A 183 -0.13 16.56 -14.47
C LEU A 183 -1.37 17.45 -14.42
N ALA A 184 -2.46 16.99 -13.80
CA ALA A 184 -3.66 17.78 -13.63
C ALA A 184 -3.40 19.08 -12.84
N LEU A 185 -2.52 19.04 -11.81
CA LEU A 185 -2.11 20.24 -11.09
C LEU A 185 -1.28 21.19 -12.00
N LYS A 186 -0.33 20.66 -12.77
CA LYS A 186 0.48 21.45 -13.71
C LYS A 186 -0.37 22.09 -14.80
N ASP A 187 -1.38 21.38 -15.30
CA ASP A 187 -2.34 21.84 -16.30
C ASP A 187 -3.41 22.77 -15.72
N ASN A 188 -3.30 23.12 -14.42
CA ASN A 188 -4.24 24.02 -13.72
C ASN A 188 -5.71 23.52 -13.77
N ARG A 189 -5.92 22.19 -13.75
CA ARG A 189 -7.28 21.61 -13.68
C ARG A 189 -7.91 21.81 -12.32
N GLY A 190 -7.13 22.06 -11.29
CA GLY A 190 -7.52 22.45 -9.95
C GLY A 190 -6.41 23.27 -9.32
N PRO A 191 -6.73 24.16 -8.34
CA PRO A 191 -5.76 25.06 -7.74
C PRO A 191 -4.77 24.35 -6.81
N ALA A 192 -5.11 23.15 -6.32
CA ALA A 192 -4.30 22.42 -5.35
C ALA A 192 -4.46 20.90 -5.50
N LEU A 193 -3.47 20.19 -4.98
CA LEU A 193 -3.40 18.74 -4.92
C LEU A 193 -3.10 18.29 -3.50
N ALA A 194 -3.93 17.37 -2.96
CA ALA A 194 -3.69 16.72 -1.67
C ALA A 194 -3.14 15.31 -1.87
N HIS A 195 -2.07 15.01 -1.14
CA HIS A 195 -1.41 13.70 -1.14
C HIS A 195 -0.57 13.51 0.14
N ASP A 196 0.13 12.37 0.24
CA ASP A 196 1.17 12.16 1.25
C ASP A 196 2.20 13.29 1.18
N ASN A 197 2.46 13.94 2.30
CA ASN A 197 3.38 15.09 2.35
C ASN A 197 4.79 14.73 1.89
N THR A 198 5.24 13.52 2.18
CA THR A 198 6.55 13.01 1.75
C THR A 198 6.68 12.95 0.22
N LEU A 199 5.61 12.60 -0.49
CA LEU A 199 5.58 12.67 -1.95
C LEU A 199 5.56 14.11 -2.45
N LEU A 200 4.77 14.97 -1.83
CA LEU A 200 4.68 16.39 -2.19
C LEU A 200 6.02 17.09 -2.02
N PHE A 201 6.74 16.84 -0.90
CA PHE A 201 8.08 17.40 -0.67
C PHE A 201 9.06 16.97 -1.77
N ALA A 202 9.02 15.70 -2.20
CA ALA A 202 9.85 15.21 -3.29
C ALA A 202 9.50 15.88 -4.63
N TRP A 203 8.21 16.02 -4.91
CA TRP A 203 7.73 16.53 -6.17
C TRP A 203 8.02 18.03 -6.36
N VAL A 204 7.80 18.86 -5.34
CA VAL A 204 8.04 20.31 -5.42
C VAL A 204 9.53 20.67 -5.60
N LYS A 205 10.46 19.78 -5.19
CA LYS A 205 11.90 19.98 -5.47
C LYS A 205 12.22 19.99 -6.97
N LYS A 206 11.44 19.26 -7.76
CA LYS A 206 11.58 19.19 -9.22
C LYS A 206 10.65 20.15 -9.95
N ASN A 207 9.73 20.79 -9.24
CA ASN A 207 8.72 21.71 -9.76
C ASN A 207 8.64 22.96 -8.88
N PRO A 208 9.66 23.86 -8.94
CA PRO A 208 9.84 24.93 -7.97
C PRO A 208 8.74 26.00 -7.98
N GLU A 209 7.92 26.03 -9.04
CA GLU A 209 6.73 26.88 -9.14
C GLU A 209 5.59 26.43 -8.22
N PHE A 210 5.68 25.21 -7.66
CA PHE A 210 4.73 24.69 -6.67
C PHE A 210 5.38 24.63 -5.29
N LYS A 211 4.58 24.78 -4.25
CA LYS A 211 5.01 24.64 -2.86
C LYS A 211 3.97 23.88 -2.06
N VAL A 212 4.40 23.21 -1.02
CA VAL A 212 3.52 22.57 -0.03
C VAL A 212 3.06 23.66 0.93
N GLY A 213 1.86 24.17 0.72
CA GLY A 213 1.29 25.23 1.55
C GLY A 213 0.72 24.70 2.87
N ILE A 214 0.21 23.44 2.85
CA ILE A 214 -0.21 22.70 4.05
C ILE A 214 0.73 21.49 4.19
N PRO A 215 1.76 21.54 5.05
CA PRO A 215 2.78 20.48 5.15
C PRO A 215 2.33 19.29 5.98
N SER A 216 1.32 19.44 6.83
CA SER A 216 0.74 18.37 7.64
C SER A 216 -0.74 18.65 7.88
N LEU A 217 -1.58 17.66 7.60
CA LEU A 217 -3.02 17.72 7.76
C LEU A 217 -3.51 16.41 8.39
N GLY A 218 -4.30 16.54 9.47
CA GLY A 218 -4.73 15.41 10.27
C GLY A 218 -3.60 14.85 11.15
N ASP A 219 -3.77 13.59 11.58
CA ASP A 219 -2.80 12.89 12.41
C ASP A 219 -1.62 12.38 11.56
N GLN A 220 -0.50 12.11 12.24
CA GLN A 220 0.61 11.40 11.63
C GLN A 220 0.24 9.93 11.49
N ASP A 221 0.33 9.42 10.27
CA ASP A 221 0.13 8.03 9.90
C ASP A 221 1.46 7.30 9.68
N VAL A 222 1.37 6.00 9.40
CA VAL A 222 2.53 5.16 9.08
C VAL A 222 2.32 4.36 7.80
N ILE A 223 3.41 4.09 7.09
CA ILE A 223 3.45 3.21 5.93
C ILE A 223 4.01 1.86 6.37
N ALA A 224 3.37 0.78 5.96
CA ALA A 224 3.77 -0.58 6.29
C ALA A 224 3.51 -1.55 5.13
N PRO A 225 4.26 -2.66 5.04
CA PRO A 225 3.92 -3.76 4.16
C PRO A 225 2.56 -4.35 4.53
N ALA A 226 1.78 -4.75 3.54
CA ALA A 226 0.50 -5.41 3.79
C ALA A 226 0.42 -6.76 3.10
N VAL A 227 -0.29 -7.69 3.74
CA VAL A 227 -0.58 -9.03 3.26
C VAL A 227 -2.08 -9.29 3.23
N LYS A 228 -2.51 -10.34 2.54
CA LYS A 228 -3.89 -10.80 2.58
C LYS A 228 -4.33 -11.06 4.01
N LYS A 229 -5.55 -10.67 4.32
CA LYS A 229 -6.14 -10.87 5.67
C LYS A 229 -6.06 -12.33 6.08
N GLY A 230 -5.51 -12.58 7.27
CA GLY A 230 -5.34 -13.92 7.83
C GLY A 230 -4.06 -14.64 7.41
N ASN A 231 -3.21 -14.09 6.55
CA ASN A 231 -1.91 -14.68 6.20
C ASN A 231 -0.88 -14.47 7.32
N LYS A 232 -1.07 -15.16 8.45
CA LYS A 232 -0.30 -14.97 9.68
C LYS A 232 1.17 -15.31 9.55
N ALA A 233 1.52 -16.38 8.80
CA ALA A 233 2.91 -16.81 8.69
C ALA A 233 3.76 -15.79 7.92
N LEU A 234 3.24 -15.24 6.82
CA LEU A 234 3.93 -14.18 6.08
C LEU A 234 3.98 -12.89 6.88
N LEU A 235 2.90 -12.54 7.60
CA LEU A 235 2.85 -11.38 8.48
C LEU A 235 3.90 -11.46 9.61
N GLU A 236 4.01 -12.62 10.27
CA GLU A 236 5.01 -12.85 11.33
C GLU A 236 6.44 -12.75 10.78
N TRP A 237 6.67 -13.32 9.59
CA TRP A 237 7.96 -13.21 8.92
C TRP A 237 8.28 -11.74 8.60
N LEU A 238 7.35 -10.98 8.01
CA LEU A 238 7.52 -9.56 7.69
C LEU A 238 7.79 -8.71 8.93
N ASN A 239 7.10 -8.99 10.04
CA ASN A 239 7.34 -8.27 11.29
C ASN A 239 8.76 -8.45 11.81
N LYS A 240 9.29 -9.69 11.76
CA LYS A 240 10.68 -9.99 12.13
C LYS A 240 11.66 -9.35 11.15
N GLU A 241 11.32 -9.37 9.88
CA GLU A 241 12.14 -8.79 8.82
C GLU A 241 12.26 -7.27 9.01
N ILE A 242 11.16 -6.55 9.19
CA ILE A 242 11.20 -5.09 9.44
C ILE A 242 12.03 -4.77 10.70
N ASP A 243 11.87 -5.55 11.80
CA ASP A 243 12.70 -5.36 12.99
C ASP A 243 14.20 -5.53 12.68
N THR A 244 14.54 -6.56 11.89
CA THR A 244 15.93 -6.82 11.47
C THR A 244 16.46 -5.68 10.60
N LEU A 245 15.71 -5.28 9.58
CA LEU A 245 16.10 -4.20 8.66
C LEU A 245 16.28 -2.86 9.37
N THR A 246 15.43 -2.58 10.38
CA THR A 246 15.56 -1.37 11.20
C THR A 246 16.81 -1.45 12.07
N LYS A 247 16.97 -2.55 12.82
CA LYS A 247 18.11 -2.76 13.73
C LYS A 247 19.46 -2.74 13.01
N ASP A 248 19.52 -3.33 11.82
CA ASP A 248 20.74 -3.40 11.00
C ASP A 248 21.01 -2.10 10.23
N GLY A 249 20.17 -1.06 10.40
CA GLY A 249 20.29 0.21 9.71
C GLY A 249 19.96 0.15 8.22
N PHE A 250 19.33 -0.94 7.75
CA PHE A 250 19.04 -1.09 6.32
C PHE A 250 17.94 -0.13 5.84
N ILE A 251 16.95 0.18 6.67
CA ILE A 251 15.92 1.19 6.35
C ILE A 251 16.58 2.56 6.13
N LYS A 252 17.54 2.93 7.00
CA LYS A 252 18.33 4.17 6.84
C LYS A 252 19.18 4.13 5.56
N LYS A 253 19.81 2.98 5.25
CA LYS A 253 20.56 2.80 4.00
C LYS A 253 19.66 2.97 2.77
N ALA A 254 18.43 2.42 2.80
CA ALA A 254 17.46 2.58 1.73
C ALA A 254 17.06 4.06 1.57
N TYR A 255 16.83 4.76 2.69
CA TYR A 255 16.57 6.21 2.68
C TYR A 255 17.73 6.98 2.02
N ASP A 256 18.96 6.73 2.44
CA ASP A 256 20.14 7.42 1.90
C ASP A 256 20.33 7.17 0.40
N ALA A 257 20.01 5.96 -0.06
CA ALA A 257 20.13 5.59 -1.48
C ALA A 257 19.01 6.16 -2.37
N THR A 258 17.81 6.39 -1.83
CA THR A 258 16.63 6.65 -2.67
C THR A 258 15.92 7.98 -2.35
N LEU A 259 15.75 8.32 -1.08
CA LEU A 259 14.99 9.50 -0.64
C LEU A 259 15.89 10.72 -0.44
N LYS A 260 17.05 10.54 0.20
CA LYS A 260 18.00 11.63 0.48
C LYS A 260 18.45 12.39 -0.77
N PRO A 261 18.74 11.74 -1.92
CA PRO A 261 19.09 12.47 -3.15
C PRO A 261 18.01 13.42 -3.66
N VAL A 262 16.75 13.18 -3.28
CA VAL A 262 15.59 13.99 -3.68
C VAL A 262 15.27 15.04 -2.62
N TYR A 263 15.30 14.68 -1.33
CA TYR A 263 14.97 15.59 -0.23
C TYR A 263 16.09 16.58 0.12
N GLY A 264 17.34 16.18 -0.13
CA GLY A 264 18.50 16.93 0.38
C GLY A 264 18.67 16.74 1.88
N ASP A 265 19.42 17.67 2.49
CA ASP A 265 19.69 17.65 3.94
C ASP A 265 18.62 18.39 4.76
N GLU A 266 17.60 18.95 4.12
CA GLU A 266 16.55 19.75 4.77
C GLU A 266 15.51 18.89 5.50
N ILE A 267 15.38 17.62 5.15
CA ILE A 267 14.43 16.69 5.77
C ILE A 267 15.21 15.71 6.65
N ASP A 268 15.01 15.83 7.97
CA ASP A 268 15.57 14.87 8.94
C ASP A 268 14.98 13.47 8.67
N PRO A 269 15.83 12.45 8.40
CA PRO A 269 15.39 11.07 8.21
C PRO A 269 14.43 10.57 9.29
N LYS A 270 14.65 10.93 10.54
CA LYS A 270 13.82 10.54 11.69
C LYS A 270 12.37 11.00 11.60
N THR A 271 12.10 12.03 10.81
CA THR A 271 10.71 12.48 10.55
C THR A 271 10.01 11.65 9.49
N VAL A 272 10.76 10.86 8.71
CA VAL A 272 10.27 10.10 7.56
C VAL A 272 10.32 8.59 7.79
N ILE A 273 11.40 8.07 8.39
CA ILE A 273 11.60 6.63 8.58
C ILE A 273 11.65 6.23 10.05
N PHE A 274 11.51 4.93 10.32
CA PHE A 274 11.86 4.30 11.59
C PHE A 274 13.30 3.80 11.51
N GLU A 275 14.13 4.23 12.47
CA GLU A 275 15.55 3.86 12.62
C GLU A 275 15.92 3.53 14.06
#